data_366b34d4c6f6100f679a2c281d618812
#
_entry.id   366b34d4c6f6100f679a2c281d618812
#
_cell.length_a   1.000
_cell.length_b   1.000
_cell.length_c   1.000
_cell.angle_alpha   90.00
_cell.angle_beta   90.00
_cell.angle_gamma   90.00
#
_symmetry.space_group_name_H-M   'P 1'
#
loop_
_entity.id
_entity.type
_entity.pdbx_description
1 polymer ?
#
loop_
_entity_poly.entity_id
_entity_poly.type
_entity_poly.pdbx_seq_one_letter_code
_entity_poly.pdbx_strand_id
1 'polypeptide(L)'
;MRECALTRESKPVAELLRFVVGPDEVIVPDTDAKAEGRGVWVTLGEKAVAEAVKKKAFAKSLKAQVSVPDDLAALARQRLEQRLLNALSMARKAGQIVTGATKVRAAVDADECLALLTATDAARDGRDKMASAIWGHDAAAREAGIEGRVTPHFELLSSDQLGLALGLENVIHAALVKGAAAQSALARAQRLARYIAN
;
A
#
# COMPACT_ATOMS: atom_id res chain seq x y z
N MET A 1 -1.75 -14.07 15.43
CA MET A 1 -2.18 -13.01 16.34
C MET A 1 -0.99 -12.39 17.04
N ARG A 2 -1.00 -11.07 17.22
CA ARG A 2 -0.02 -10.31 18.03
C ARG A 2 -0.79 -9.22 18.80
N GLU A 3 -0.26 -8.81 19.97
CA GLU A 3 -0.84 -7.73 20.77
C GLU A 3 -0.38 -6.37 20.23
N CYS A 4 -1.33 -5.44 20.08
CA CYS A 4 -1.04 -4.05 19.74
C CYS A 4 -0.53 -3.29 20.99
N ALA A 5 0.65 -2.70 20.92
CA ALA A 5 1.24 -1.97 22.05
C ALA A 5 0.43 -0.73 22.49
N LEU A 6 -0.38 -0.17 21.58
CA LEU A 6 -1.23 0.99 21.86
C LEU A 6 -2.56 0.59 22.52
N THR A 7 -3.28 -0.39 21.92
CA THR A 7 -4.66 -0.72 22.34
C THR A 7 -4.73 -1.94 23.24
N ARG A 8 -3.64 -2.73 23.37
CA ARG A 8 -3.58 -4.00 24.09
C ARG A 8 -4.44 -5.11 23.52
N GLU A 9 -5.05 -4.89 22.37
CA GLU A 9 -5.86 -5.88 21.67
C GLU A 9 -4.99 -6.85 20.87
N SER A 10 -5.36 -8.12 20.85
CA SER A 10 -4.76 -9.13 19.99
C SER A 10 -5.40 -9.09 18.61
N LYS A 11 -4.57 -8.82 17.58
CA LYS A 11 -5.01 -8.68 16.17
C LYS A 11 -4.23 -9.62 15.26
N PRO A 12 -4.78 -9.97 14.09
CA PRO A 12 -4.03 -10.63 13.03
C PRO A 12 -2.79 -9.80 12.61
N VAL A 13 -1.69 -10.47 12.29
CA VAL A 13 -0.45 -9.78 11.85
C VAL A 13 -0.69 -8.86 10.64
N ALA A 14 -1.63 -9.22 9.77
CA ALA A 14 -2.00 -8.40 8.61
C ALA A 14 -2.60 -7.02 8.98
N GLU A 15 -3.17 -6.89 10.18
CA GLU A 15 -3.76 -5.66 10.70
C GLU A 15 -2.78 -4.84 11.56
N LEU A 16 -1.54 -5.28 11.66
CA LEU A 16 -0.52 -4.67 12.48
C LEU A 16 0.69 -4.26 11.64
N LEU A 17 1.42 -3.27 12.14
CA LEU A 17 2.74 -2.89 11.66
C LEU A 17 3.77 -3.18 12.75
N ARG A 18 4.87 -3.82 12.36
CA ARG A 18 5.98 -4.14 13.26
C ARG A 18 6.99 -3.01 13.26
N PHE A 19 7.56 -2.76 14.43
CA PHE A 19 8.69 -1.87 14.65
C PHE A 19 9.75 -2.62 15.44
N VAL A 20 11.01 -2.32 15.19
CA VAL A 20 12.16 -2.93 15.87
C VAL A 20 13.11 -1.85 16.35
N VAL A 21 13.98 -2.21 17.28
CA VAL A 21 15.12 -1.38 17.67
C VAL A 21 16.18 -1.52 16.58
N GLY A 22 16.48 -0.43 15.91
CA GLY A 22 17.56 -0.32 14.93
C GLY A 22 18.88 0.10 15.58
N PRO A 23 19.87 0.50 14.77
CA PRO A 23 21.10 1.09 15.26
C PRO A 23 20.82 2.28 16.20
N ASP A 24 21.74 2.54 17.13
CA ASP A 24 21.69 3.66 18.09
C ASP A 24 20.40 3.68 18.95
N GLU A 25 19.81 2.50 19.19
CA GLU A 25 18.58 2.32 19.98
C GLU A 25 17.38 3.10 19.41
N VAL A 26 17.39 3.41 18.12
CA VAL A 26 16.31 4.12 17.43
C VAL A 26 15.24 3.13 16.95
N ILE A 27 13.97 3.44 17.21
CA ILE A 27 12.83 2.65 16.68
C ILE A 27 12.69 2.89 15.18
N VAL A 28 12.65 1.80 14.41
CA VAL A 28 12.46 1.83 12.95
C VAL A 28 11.32 0.90 12.51
N PRO A 29 10.61 1.25 11.41
CA PRO A 29 9.55 0.40 10.87
C PRO A 29 10.12 -0.85 10.18
N ASP A 30 9.60 -2.02 10.56
CA ASP A 30 9.85 -3.31 9.91
C ASP A 30 8.59 -3.78 9.17
N THR A 31 8.36 -3.20 8.00
CA THR A 31 7.13 -3.37 7.22
C THR A 31 6.89 -4.78 6.71
N ASP A 32 7.95 -5.59 6.60
CA ASP A 32 7.89 -7.00 6.16
C ASP A 32 7.93 -8.00 7.33
N ALA A 33 8.11 -7.50 8.55
CA ALA A 33 8.24 -8.30 9.77
C ALA A 33 9.37 -9.35 9.71
N LYS A 34 10.49 -9.00 9.06
CA LYS A 34 11.64 -9.90 8.81
C LYS A 34 12.88 -9.56 9.62
N ALA A 35 12.92 -8.38 10.23
CA ALA A 35 14.07 -7.99 11.04
C ALA A 35 14.23 -8.91 12.25
N GLU A 36 15.47 -9.17 12.62
CA GLU A 36 15.78 -9.94 13.84
C GLU A 36 15.42 -9.15 15.10
N GLY A 37 15.40 -9.84 16.23
CA GLY A 37 15.18 -9.24 17.53
C GLY A 37 13.72 -9.06 17.93
N ARG A 38 13.56 -8.45 19.12
CA ARG A 38 12.22 -8.17 19.68
C ARG A 38 11.55 -7.04 18.93
N GLY A 39 10.34 -7.29 18.45
CA GLY A 39 9.51 -6.28 17.77
C GLY A 39 8.33 -5.82 18.59
N VAL A 40 7.93 -4.57 18.37
CA VAL A 40 6.70 -3.96 18.88
C VAL A 40 5.69 -3.88 17.75
N TRP A 41 4.46 -4.27 18.02
CA TRP A 41 3.39 -4.25 17.04
C TRP A 41 2.39 -3.14 17.36
N VAL A 42 2.00 -2.37 16.37
CA VAL A 42 0.99 -1.31 16.47
C VAL A 42 -0.05 -1.53 15.37
N THR A 43 -1.30 -1.21 15.63
CA THR A 43 -2.37 -1.27 14.60
C THR A 43 -1.92 -0.55 13.33
N LEU A 44 -2.17 -1.16 12.18
CA LEU A 44 -1.81 -0.63 10.86
C LEU A 44 -2.63 0.65 10.58
N GLY A 45 -2.02 1.80 10.79
CA GLY A 45 -2.64 3.10 10.58
C GLY A 45 -1.72 4.23 10.98
N GLU A 46 -1.73 5.31 10.19
CA GLU A 46 -0.86 6.47 10.40
C GLU A 46 -1.16 7.15 11.73
N LYS A 47 -2.45 7.34 12.03
CA LYS A 47 -2.91 7.92 13.30
C LYS A 47 -2.57 7.03 14.50
N ALA A 48 -2.71 5.71 14.34
CA ALA A 48 -2.38 4.76 15.41
C ALA A 48 -0.89 4.78 15.76
N VAL A 49 0.00 4.87 14.76
CA VAL A 49 1.44 5.00 14.98
C VAL A 49 1.77 6.34 15.63
N ALA A 50 1.21 7.45 15.14
CA ALA A 50 1.42 8.77 15.75
C ALA A 50 0.95 8.82 17.21
N GLU A 51 -0.18 8.19 17.52
CA GLU A 51 -0.68 8.09 18.89
C GLU A 51 0.21 7.21 19.78
N ALA A 52 0.74 6.10 19.24
CA ALA A 52 1.68 5.24 19.94
C ALA A 52 2.99 5.98 20.30
N VAL A 53 3.47 6.88 19.43
CA VAL A 53 4.60 7.77 19.72
C VAL A 53 4.26 8.70 20.90
N LYS A 54 3.14 9.44 20.82
CA LYS A 54 2.68 10.37 21.87
C LYS A 54 2.52 9.70 23.24
N LYS A 55 1.98 8.47 23.26
CA LYS A 55 1.75 7.69 24.50
C LYS A 55 2.98 6.93 24.99
N LYS A 56 4.13 7.05 24.32
CA LYS A 56 5.39 6.34 24.63
C LYS A 56 5.18 4.80 24.68
N ALA A 57 4.31 4.28 23.80
CA ALA A 57 3.93 2.87 23.80
C ALA A 57 5.11 1.94 23.45
N PHE A 58 6.05 2.40 22.64
CA PHE A 58 7.25 1.64 22.25
C PHE A 58 8.16 1.34 23.44
N ALA A 59 8.59 2.36 24.18
CA ALA A 59 9.44 2.21 25.36
C ALA A 59 8.77 1.35 26.45
N LYS A 60 7.46 1.56 26.66
CA LYS A 60 6.66 0.76 27.62
C LYS A 60 6.61 -0.72 27.23
N SER A 61 6.40 -1.01 25.93
CA SER A 61 6.32 -2.38 25.43
C SER A 61 7.65 -3.12 25.46
N LEU A 62 8.75 -2.42 25.15
CA LEU A 62 10.11 -2.97 25.17
C LEU A 62 10.68 -3.06 26.58
N LYS A 63 10.16 -2.29 27.54
CA LYS A 63 10.72 -2.10 28.89
C LYS A 63 12.20 -1.66 28.84
N ALA A 64 12.51 -0.78 27.88
CA ALA A 64 13.85 -0.28 27.61
C ALA A 64 13.79 1.21 27.25
N GLN A 65 14.89 1.92 27.49
CA GLN A 65 15.07 3.25 26.93
C GLN A 65 15.38 3.10 25.45
N VAL A 66 14.54 3.71 24.61
CA VAL A 66 14.68 3.71 23.16
C VAL A 66 14.38 5.11 22.64
N SER A 67 15.10 5.50 21.61
CA SER A 67 14.81 6.73 20.88
C SER A 67 13.67 6.48 19.89
N VAL A 68 12.59 7.25 19.99
CA VAL A 68 11.44 7.14 19.10
C VAL A 68 11.34 8.42 18.30
N PRO A 69 11.54 8.39 16.97
CA PRO A 69 11.39 9.59 16.13
C PRO A 69 9.97 10.16 16.22
N ASP A 70 9.85 11.47 16.32
CA ASP A 70 8.54 12.14 16.36
C ASP A 70 7.75 11.94 15.05
N ASP A 71 8.46 11.79 13.95
CA ASP A 71 7.94 11.54 12.60
C ASP A 71 7.84 10.04 12.23
N LEU A 72 7.90 9.13 13.21
CA LEU A 72 7.89 7.68 12.99
C LEU A 72 6.70 7.23 12.10
N ALA A 73 5.55 7.89 12.21
CA ALA A 73 4.40 7.60 11.35
C ALA A 73 4.69 7.92 9.87
N ALA A 74 5.32 9.06 9.60
CA ALA A 74 5.74 9.44 8.24
C ALA A 74 6.84 8.50 7.70
N LEU A 75 7.81 8.12 8.53
CA LEU A 75 8.84 7.14 8.17
C LEU A 75 8.23 5.77 7.82
N ALA A 76 7.23 5.34 8.56
CA ALA A 76 6.50 4.09 8.28
C ALA A 76 5.74 4.16 6.94
N ARG A 77 5.07 5.28 6.66
CA ARG A 77 4.42 5.55 5.38
C ARG A 77 5.43 5.50 4.23
N GLN A 78 6.52 6.23 4.33
CA GLN A 78 7.57 6.25 3.32
C GLN A 78 8.12 4.84 3.04
N ARG A 79 8.28 4.03 4.08
CA ARG A 79 8.75 2.65 3.92
C ARG A 79 7.72 1.77 3.20
N LEU A 80 6.43 1.94 3.47
CA LEU A 80 5.35 1.24 2.77
C LEU A 80 5.25 1.68 1.29
N GLU A 81 5.38 2.98 1.01
CA GLU A 81 5.46 3.52 -0.35
C GLU A 81 6.64 2.91 -1.12
N GLN A 82 7.84 2.88 -0.54
CA GLN A 82 9.00 2.27 -1.16
C GLN A 82 8.79 0.77 -1.46
N ARG A 83 8.10 0.05 -0.57
CA ARG A 83 7.75 -1.35 -0.83
C ARG A 83 6.79 -1.52 -1.99
N LEU A 84 5.83 -0.62 -2.13
CA LEU A 84 4.93 -0.60 -3.28
C LEU A 84 5.68 -0.29 -4.57
N LEU A 85 6.52 0.75 -4.59
CA LEU A 85 7.34 1.13 -5.76
C LEU A 85 8.21 -0.04 -6.24
N ASN A 86 8.88 -0.74 -5.32
CA ASN A 86 9.69 -1.91 -5.64
C ASN A 86 8.84 -3.04 -6.25
N ALA A 87 7.65 -3.29 -5.70
CA ALA A 87 6.74 -4.31 -6.22
C ALA A 87 6.20 -3.96 -7.61
N LEU A 88 5.90 -2.68 -7.87
CA LEU A 88 5.50 -2.19 -9.20
C LEU A 88 6.63 -2.37 -10.23
N SER A 89 7.87 -2.07 -9.86
CA SER A 89 9.04 -2.33 -10.70
C SER A 89 9.19 -3.82 -11.04
N MET A 90 8.94 -4.72 -10.08
CA MET A 90 8.96 -6.17 -10.33
C MET A 90 7.80 -6.61 -11.23
N ALA A 91 6.59 -6.08 -11.03
CA ALA A 91 5.45 -6.37 -11.90
C ALA A 91 5.72 -5.92 -13.34
N ARG A 92 6.41 -4.77 -13.54
CA ARG A 92 6.82 -4.33 -14.87
C ARG A 92 7.81 -5.30 -15.51
N LYS A 93 8.86 -5.71 -14.80
CA LYS A 93 9.85 -6.66 -15.30
C LYS A 93 9.21 -8.00 -15.71
N ALA A 94 8.14 -8.39 -15.01
CA ALA A 94 7.35 -9.59 -15.31
C ALA A 94 6.30 -9.39 -16.42
N GLY A 95 6.17 -8.19 -17.01
CA GLY A 95 5.14 -7.89 -18.01
C GLY A 95 3.71 -7.89 -17.43
N GLN A 96 3.56 -7.70 -16.12
CA GLN A 96 2.29 -7.80 -15.40
C GLN A 96 1.72 -6.43 -14.98
N ILE A 97 2.12 -5.38 -15.66
CA ILE A 97 1.57 -4.03 -15.54
C ILE A 97 1.54 -3.34 -16.90
N VAL A 98 0.47 -2.67 -17.21
CA VAL A 98 0.30 -1.85 -18.40
C VAL A 98 0.11 -0.40 -18.02
N THR A 99 0.56 0.53 -18.87
CA THR A 99 0.52 1.97 -18.62
C THR A 99 -0.10 2.73 -19.78
N GLY A 100 -0.66 3.90 -19.47
CA GLY A 100 -1.34 4.77 -20.42
C GLY A 100 -2.83 4.45 -20.57
N ALA A 101 -3.66 5.50 -20.69
CA ALA A 101 -5.12 5.42 -20.62
C ALA A 101 -5.74 4.36 -21.58
N THR A 102 -5.26 4.30 -22.83
CA THR A 102 -5.79 3.35 -23.83
C THR A 102 -5.52 1.89 -23.45
N LYS A 103 -4.29 1.56 -23.06
CA LYS A 103 -3.92 0.17 -22.68
C LYS A 103 -4.57 -0.24 -21.37
N VAL A 104 -4.65 0.68 -20.42
CA VAL A 104 -5.33 0.47 -19.14
C VAL A 104 -6.81 0.18 -19.38
N ARG A 105 -7.47 0.97 -20.23
CA ARG A 105 -8.87 0.74 -20.60
C ARG A 105 -9.06 -0.61 -21.27
N ALA A 106 -8.20 -0.97 -22.22
CA ALA A 106 -8.27 -2.27 -22.90
C ALA A 106 -8.11 -3.44 -21.91
N ALA A 107 -7.22 -3.31 -20.89
CA ALA A 107 -7.07 -4.34 -19.85
C ALA A 107 -8.31 -4.46 -18.94
N VAL A 108 -9.01 -3.36 -18.66
CA VAL A 108 -10.28 -3.37 -17.94
C VAL A 108 -11.35 -4.08 -18.76
N ASP A 109 -11.53 -3.68 -20.03
CA ASP A 109 -12.54 -4.23 -20.93
C ASP A 109 -12.32 -5.73 -21.23
N ALA A 110 -11.05 -6.20 -21.22
CA ALA A 110 -10.67 -7.61 -21.41
C ALA A 110 -10.74 -8.47 -20.15
N ASP A 111 -11.18 -7.94 -19.02
CA ASP A 111 -11.20 -8.66 -17.74
C ASP A 111 -9.81 -9.10 -17.21
N GLU A 112 -8.76 -8.39 -17.56
CA GLU A 112 -7.39 -8.68 -17.15
C GLU A 112 -6.92 -7.80 -15.99
N CYS A 113 -7.63 -6.70 -15.69
CA CYS A 113 -7.25 -5.74 -14.66
C CYS A 113 -7.49 -6.31 -13.25
N LEU A 114 -6.40 -6.50 -12.49
CA LEU A 114 -6.43 -6.85 -11.07
C LEU A 114 -6.63 -5.63 -10.17
N ALA A 115 -6.06 -4.51 -10.55
CA ALA A 115 -6.17 -3.24 -9.86
C ALA A 115 -5.74 -2.10 -10.76
N LEU A 116 -6.38 -0.95 -10.60
CA LEU A 116 -6.00 0.30 -11.23
C LEU A 116 -5.19 1.16 -10.25
N LEU A 117 -4.12 1.77 -10.77
CA LEU A 117 -3.39 2.84 -10.10
C LEU A 117 -3.53 4.12 -10.93
N THR A 118 -3.96 5.19 -10.27
CA THR A 118 -4.02 6.52 -10.85
C THR A 118 -3.12 7.45 -10.04
N ALA A 119 -2.36 8.29 -10.70
CA ALA A 119 -1.49 9.25 -10.03
C ALA A 119 -2.31 10.24 -9.19
N THR A 120 -1.80 10.60 -8.00
CA THR A 120 -2.48 11.56 -7.10
C THR A 120 -2.61 12.95 -7.71
N ASP A 121 -1.72 13.29 -8.63
CA ASP A 121 -1.68 14.54 -9.40
C ASP A 121 -2.34 14.44 -10.78
N ALA A 122 -3.05 13.33 -11.06
CA ALA A 122 -3.83 13.18 -12.29
C ALA A 122 -4.93 14.24 -12.42
N ALA A 123 -5.17 14.73 -13.63
CA ALA A 123 -6.29 15.62 -13.91
C ALA A 123 -7.63 14.94 -13.60
N ARG A 124 -8.57 15.71 -13.06
CA ARG A 124 -9.89 15.20 -12.63
C ARG A 124 -10.61 14.42 -13.73
N ASP A 125 -10.66 14.94 -14.95
CA ASP A 125 -11.31 14.28 -16.10
C ASP A 125 -10.70 12.88 -16.38
N GLY A 126 -9.38 12.75 -16.31
CA GLY A 126 -8.69 11.46 -16.46
C GLY A 126 -9.05 10.46 -15.36
N ARG A 127 -9.10 10.93 -14.10
CA ARG A 127 -9.52 10.11 -12.95
C ARG A 127 -10.96 9.63 -13.10
N ASP A 128 -11.87 10.55 -13.40
CA ASP A 128 -13.30 10.26 -13.53
C ASP A 128 -13.57 9.27 -14.68
N LYS A 129 -12.85 9.39 -15.81
CA LYS A 129 -12.94 8.43 -16.94
C LYS A 129 -12.48 7.03 -16.54
N MET A 130 -11.38 6.91 -15.80
CA MET A 130 -10.87 5.60 -15.37
C MET A 130 -11.76 4.97 -14.29
N ALA A 131 -12.25 5.76 -13.34
CA ALA A 131 -13.20 5.30 -12.33
C ALA A 131 -14.50 4.80 -12.95
N SER A 132 -15.05 5.55 -13.93
CA SER A 132 -16.25 5.18 -14.67
C SER A 132 -16.06 3.89 -15.48
N ALA A 133 -14.87 3.68 -16.06
CA ALA A 133 -14.56 2.46 -16.81
C ALA A 133 -14.61 1.22 -15.91
N ILE A 134 -13.97 1.29 -14.72
CA ILE A 134 -14.01 0.19 -13.74
C ILE A 134 -15.44 -0.04 -13.24
N TRP A 135 -16.13 1.03 -12.86
CA TRP A 135 -17.48 0.92 -12.34
C TRP A 135 -18.42 0.25 -13.36
N GLY A 136 -18.37 0.65 -14.63
CA GLY A 136 -19.15 0.05 -15.70
C GLY A 136 -18.83 -1.43 -15.90
N HIS A 137 -17.55 -1.79 -15.90
CA HIS A 137 -17.09 -3.18 -16.01
C HIS A 137 -17.55 -4.05 -14.82
N ASP A 138 -17.41 -3.54 -13.58
CA ASP A 138 -17.84 -4.25 -12.38
C ASP A 138 -19.37 -4.35 -12.29
N ALA A 139 -20.11 -3.36 -12.83
CA ALA A 139 -21.57 -3.39 -12.93
C ALA A 139 -22.04 -4.47 -13.93
N ALA A 140 -21.45 -4.52 -15.13
CA ALA A 140 -21.73 -5.54 -16.13
C ALA A 140 -21.43 -6.96 -15.62
N ALA A 141 -20.33 -7.15 -14.88
CA ALA A 141 -20.01 -8.43 -14.25
C ALA A 141 -21.10 -8.87 -13.25
N ARG A 142 -21.61 -7.95 -12.43
CA ARG A 142 -22.70 -8.23 -11.48
C ARG A 142 -24.01 -8.60 -12.18
N GLU A 143 -24.35 -7.89 -13.28
CA GLU A 143 -25.52 -8.22 -14.10
C GLU A 143 -25.38 -9.61 -14.76
N ALA A 144 -24.17 -10.03 -15.08
CA ALA A 144 -23.86 -11.37 -15.56
C ALA A 144 -23.81 -12.45 -14.47
N GLY A 145 -24.14 -12.12 -13.22
CA GLY A 145 -24.18 -13.06 -12.08
C GLY A 145 -22.82 -13.32 -11.42
N ILE A 146 -21.80 -12.54 -11.72
CA ILE A 146 -20.50 -12.59 -11.04
C ILE A 146 -20.55 -11.72 -9.79
N GLU A 147 -20.95 -12.32 -8.68
CA GLU A 147 -21.07 -11.60 -7.41
C GLU A 147 -19.69 -11.23 -6.81
N GLY A 148 -19.66 -10.11 -6.07
CA GLY A 148 -18.50 -9.69 -5.27
C GLY A 148 -17.32 -9.15 -6.07
N ARG A 149 -17.47 -8.96 -7.38
CA ARG A 149 -16.43 -8.35 -8.20
C ARG A 149 -16.32 -6.86 -7.92
N VAL A 150 -15.18 -6.44 -7.41
CA VAL A 150 -14.79 -5.05 -7.22
C VAL A 150 -13.33 -4.90 -7.63
N THR A 151 -13.07 -4.17 -8.70
CA THR A 151 -11.72 -3.88 -9.15
C THR A 151 -11.13 -2.75 -8.29
N PRO A 152 -10.09 -3.00 -7.47
CA PRO A 152 -9.50 -1.98 -6.62
C PRO A 152 -8.93 -0.83 -7.46
N HIS A 153 -9.19 0.41 -7.04
CA HIS A 153 -8.62 1.61 -7.61
C HIS A 153 -7.84 2.36 -6.52
N PHE A 154 -6.57 2.66 -6.77
CA PHE A 154 -5.67 3.31 -5.83
C PHE A 154 -5.13 4.62 -6.37
N GLU A 155 -5.16 5.67 -5.53
CA GLU A 155 -4.52 6.96 -5.74
C GLU A 155 -3.53 7.19 -4.58
N LEU A 156 -2.35 6.59 -4.65
CA LEU A 156 -1.39 6.51 -3.55
C LEU A 156 -0.03 7.14 -3.86
N LEU A 157 0.30 7.28 -5.14
CA LEU A 157 1.61 7.71 -5.64
C LEU A 157 1.43 8.82 -6.67
N SER A 158 2.39 9.73 -6.78
CA SER A 158 2.42 10.74 -7.84
C SER A 158 2.81 10.16 -9.20
N SER A 159 2.58 10.92 -10.28
CA SER A 159 2.99 10.55 -11.63
C SER A 159 4.50 10.33 -11.73
N ASP A 160 5.30 11.15 -11.03
CA ASP A 160 6.75 11.01 -10.96
C ASP A 160 7.18 9.74 -10.23
N GLN A 161 6.54 9.43 -9.08
CA GLN A 161 6.81 8.20 -8.35
C GLN A 161 6.47 6.95 -9.17
N LEU A 162 5.32 6.94 -9.84
CA LEU A 162 4.93 5.87 -10.75
C LEU A 162 5.91 5.76 -11.93
N GLY A 163 6.27 6.89 -12.54
CA GLY A 163 7.24 6.97 -13.63
C GLY A 163 8.59 6.39 -13.23
N LEU A 164 9.14 6.82 -12.10
CA LEU A 164 10.41 6.32 -11.59
C LEU A 164 10.38 4.80 -11.33
N ALA A 165 9.33 4.30 -10.69
CA ALA A 165 9.19 2.86 -10.40
C ALA A 165 9.09 2.01 -11.67
N LEU A 166 8.48 2.56 -12.72
CA LEU A 166 8.24 1.87 -13.97
C LEU A 166 9.29 2.18 -15.07
N GLY A 167 10.27 3.03 -14.76
CA GLY A 167 11.28 3.45 -15.75
C GLY A 167 10.66 4.14 -16.97
N LEU A 168 9.67 4.99 -16.74
CA LEU A 168 8.91 5.74 -17.73
C LEU A 168 8.76 7.19 -17.27
N GLU A 169 8.44 8.09 -18.19
CA GLU A 169 8.06 9.47 -17.86
C GLU A 169 6.54 9.60 -17.77
N ASN A 170 6.07 10.45 -16.84
CA ASN A 170 4.66 10.87 -16.73
C ASN A 170 3.63 9.72 -16.73
N VAL A 171 3.75 8.78 -15.81
CA VAL A 171 2.77 7.71 -15.70
C VAL A 171 1.57 8.17 -14.88
N ILE A 172 0.47 8.45 -15.56
CA ILE A 172 -0.78 8.91 -14.93
C ILE A 172 -1.67 7.73 -14.54
N HIS A 173 -1.78 6.72 -15.41
CA HIS A 173 -2.60 5.53 -15.17
C HIS A 173 -1.80 4.27 -15.46
N ALA A 174 -1.92 3.28 -14.56
CA ALA A 174 -1.36 1.96 -14.72
C ALA A 174 -2.35 0.91 -14.23
N ALA A 175 -2.41 -0.25 -14.89
CA ALA A 175 -3.20 -1.39 -14.44
C ALA A 175 -2.28 -2.58 -14.15
N LEU A 176 -2.43 -3.16 -12.97
CA LEU A 176 -1.88 -4.47 -12.68
C LEU A 176 -2.70 -5.52 -13.41
N VAL A 177 -2.05 -6.39 -14.17
CA VAL A 177 -2.69 -7.50 -14.87
C VAL A 177 -2.32 -8.83 -14.21
N LYS A 178 -3.08 -9.91 -14.52
CA LYS A 178 -2.95 -11.21 -13.83
C LYS A 178 -1.50 -11.73 -13.80
N GLY A 179 -1.05 -12.12 -12.59
CA GLY A 179 0.27 -12.70 -12.36
C GLY A 179 0.78 -12.54 -10.93
N ALA A 180 1.78 -13.33 -10.54
CA ALA A 180 2.28 -13.36 -9.15
C ALA A 180 2.93 -12.04 -8.69
N ALA A 181 3.67 -11.37 -9.57
CA ALA A 181 4.27 -10.07 -9.24
C ALA A 181 3.19 -8.98 -9.11
N ALA A 182 2.16 -8.99 -9.95
CA ALA A 182 1.01 -8.09 -9.84
C ALA A 182 0.22 -8.34 -8.54
N GLN A 183 0.01 -9.58 -8.15
CA GLN A 183 -0.62 -9.92 -6.86
C GLN A 183 0.18 -9.38 -5.67
N SER A 184 1.52 -9.48 -5.73
CA SER A 184 2.40 -8.89 -4.71
C SER A 184 2.26 -7.38 -4.65
N ALA A 185 2.23 -6.70 -5.80
CA ALA A 185 2.04 -5.25 -5.88
C ALA A 185 0.65 -4.83 -5.36
N LEU A 186 -0.41 -5.56 -5.71
CA LEU A 186 -1.76 -5.36 -5.20
C LEU A 186 -1.80 -5.43 -3.65
N ALA A 187 -1.18 -6.47 -3.06
CA ALA A 187 -1.13 -6.62 -1.61
C ALA A 187 -0.40 -5.44 -0.94
N ARG A 188 0.67 -4.90 -1.56
CA ARG A 188 1.40 -3.72 -1.07
C ARG A 188 0.55 -2.45 -1.20
N ALA A 189 -0.16 -2.26 -2.30
CA ALA A 189 -1.08 -1.13 -2.49
C ALA A 189 -2.21 -1.14 -1.45
N GLN A 190 -2.84 -2.28 -1.23
CA GLN A 190 -3.87 -2.45 -0.20
C GLN A 190 -3.36 -2.15 1.21
N ARG A 191 -2.12 -2.57 1.51
CA ARG A 191 -1.50 -2.33 2.81
C ARG A 191 -1.22 -0.84 3.04
N LEU A 192 -0.67 -0.16 2.04
CA LEU A 192 -0.42 1.29 2.09
C LEU A 192 -1.75 2.08 2.18
N ALA A 193 -2.74 1.72 1.37
CA ALA A 193 -4.07 2.34 1.41
C ALA A 193 -4.70 2.25 2.80
N ARG A 194 -4.65 1.06 3.43
CA ARG A 194 -5.14 0.87 4.82
C ARG A 194 -4.36 1.67 5.84
N TYR A 195 -3.05 1.81 5.65
CA TYR A 195 -2.21 2.62 6.55
C TYR A 195 -2.60 4.09 6.52
N ILE A 196 -2.84 4.64 5.34
CA ILE A 196 -3.22 6.05 5.15
C ILE A 196 -4.65 6.34 5.63
N ALA A 197 -5.58 5.40 5.44
CA ALA A 197 -6.99 5.58 5.79
C ALA A 197 -7.26 5.54 7.31
N ASN A 198 -6.40 4.87 8.09
CA ASN A 198 -6.54 4.68 9.54
C ASN A 198 -5.49 5.53 10.28
#